data_2806845b7e8093512df3e4bc6d9f6407
#
_entry.id   2806845b7e8093512df3e4bc6d9f6407
#
_cell.length_a   1.000
_cell.length_b   1.000
_cell.length_c   1.000
_cell.angle_alpha   90.00
_cell.angle_beta   90.00
_cell.angle_gamma   90.00
#
_symmetry.space_group_name_H-M   'P 1'
#
loop_
_entity.id
_entity.type
_entity.pdbx_description
1 polymer ?
#
loop_
_entity_poly.entity_id
_entity_poly.type
_entity_poly.pdbx_seq_one_letter_code
_entity_poly.pdbx_strand_id
1 'polypeptide(L)'
;VNLNKDIDLTKDGSVTIGNTKLNNNSLTVGGANKVTVDGKTGIIKGLTNTTWDPNATYTGGQAATQEQLKSAGNQLTTKGLNFNGNQGAKIHKNLGDTLLVKGSLDNTAAASSKNLRVDSENGELIVKISENPVFTTVQTGEAGDRLIVNKDGLTITNVGKATVSLTEKGLDNGNNQIVNVASGLTKNGNKVELKDAEGNTLTNAVNVGDLKEA
;
A
#
# COMPACT_ATOMS: atom_id res chain seq x y z
N VAL A 1 -72.94 -16.96 29.05
CA VAL A 1 -71.94 -17.99 29.35
C VAL A 1 -70.87 -17.36 30.20
N ASN A 2 -70.78 -17.73 31.46
CA ASN A 2 -69.67 -17.37 32.33
C ASN A 2 -68.49 -18.28 32.03
N LEU A 3 -67.42 -17.74 31.45
CA LEU A 3 -66.16 -18.47 31.25
C LEU A 3 -65.36 -18.43 32.56
N ASN A 4 -64.73 -19.54 32.91
CA ASN A 4 -63.77 -19.58 34.01
C ASN A 4 -62.62 -18.59 33.72
N LYS A 5 -61.98 -18.13 34.79
CA LYS A 5 -60.80 -17.27 34.72
C LYS A 5 -59.71 -17.90 33.82
N ASP A 6 -59.51 -19.19 33.92
CA ASP A 6 -58.52 -19.94 33.14
C ASP A 6 -59.29 -20.94 32.23
N ILE A 7 -58.98 -20.91 30.92
CA ILE A 7 -59.54 -21.78 29.91
C ILE A 7 -58.45 -22.75 29.47
N ASP A 8 -58.55 -24.03 29.86
CA ASP A 8 -57.68 -25.09 29.40
C ASP A 8 -58.34 -25.83 28.21
N LEU A 9 -57.78 -25.68 27.01
CA LEU A 9 -58.24 -26.35 25.80
C LEU A 9 -57.48 -27.64 25.52
N THR A 10 -56.63 -28.09 26.43
CA THR A 10 -55.74 -29.25 26.29
C THR A 10 -54.74 -29.11 25.14
N LYS A 11 -53.86 -30.10 24.97
CA LYS A 11 -52.80 -30.04 23.92
C LYS A 11 -53.34 -30.11 22.48
N ASP A 12 -54.53 -30.59 22.26
CA ASP A 12 -55.16 -30.79 20.95
C ASP A 12 -56.16 -29.66 20.61
N GLY A 13 -56.41 -28.76 21.57
CA GLY A 13 -57.31 -27.63 21.43
C GLY A 13 -56.73 -26.45 20.67
N SER A 14 -57.62 -25.58 20.18
CA SER A 14 -57.23 -24.35 19.53
C SER A 14 -58.29 -23.26 19.69
N VAL A 15 -57.86 -22.00 19.64
CA VAL A 15 -58.73 -20.82 19.46
C VAL A 15 -58.62 -20.35 18.04
N THR A 16 -59.76 -20.20 17.35
CA THR A 16 -59.81 -19.70 15.98
C THR A 16 -60.76 -18.47 15.88
N ILE A 17 -60.28 -17.42 15.33
CA ILE A 17 -61.03 -16.17 15.06
C ILE A 17 -60.76 -15.81 13.61
N GLY A 18 -61.72 -16.08 12.72
CA GLY A 18 -61.50 -15.93 11.29
C GLY A 18 -60.32 -16.75 10.81
N ASN A 19 -59.32 -16.08 10.24
CA ASN A 19 -58.06 -16.71 9.75
C ASN A 19 -56.96 -16.76 10.81
N THR A 20 -57.19 -16.27 12.02
CA THR A 20 -56.21 -16.32 13.13
C THR A 20 -56.44 -17.56 13.98
N LYS A 21 -55.35 -18.30 14.25
CA LYS A 21 -55.39 -19.52 15.03
C LYS A 21 -54.27 -19.56 16.06
N LEU A 22 -54.63 -19.85 17.30
CA LEU A 22 -53.70 -20.18 18.38
C LEU A 22 -53.88 -21.65 18.75
N ASN A 23 -52.83 -22.43 18.73
CA ASN A 23 -52.83 -23.82 19.21
C ASN A 23 -51.54 -24.10 20.04
N ASN A 24 -51.36 -25.35 20.51
CA ASN A 24 -50.22 -25.73 21.33
C ASN A 24 -48.86 -25.43 20.72
N ASN A 25 -48.74 -25.40 19.38
CA ASN A 25 -47.44 -25.29 18.70
C ASN A 25 -47.24 -23.98 17.94
N SER A 26 -48.30 -23.20 17.75
CA SER A 26 -48.17 -21.97 16.93
C SER A 26 -49.26 -20.94 17.22
N LEU A 27 -48.89 -19.69 17.02
CA LEU A 27 -49.82 -18.58 16.78
C LEU A 27 -49.73 -18.19 15.29
N THR A 28 -50.85 -18.34 14.60
CA THR A 28 -50.97 -17.84 13.22
C THR A 28 -51.91 -16.67 13.21
N VAL A 29 -51.43 -15.50 12.73
CA VAL A 29 -52.23 -14.33 12.46
C VAL A 29 -52.54 -14.35 10.96
N GLY A 30 -53.84 -14.55 10.63
CA GLY A 30 -54.28 -14.82 9.27
C GLY A 30 -54.65 -13.56 8.47
N GLY A 31 -54.81 -13.78 7.17
CA GLY A 31 -55.08 -12.77 6.15
C GLY A 31 -54.27 -13.05 4.90
N ALA A 32 -54.26 -12.09 3.98
CA ALA A 32 -53.44 -12.20 2.78
C ALA A 32 -51.95 -12.31 3.10
N ASN A 33 -51.50 -11.67 4.16
CA ASN A 33 -50.11 -11.73 4.66
C ASN A 33 -50.06 -12.48 6.01
N LYS A 34 -50.18 -13.79 5.95
CA LYS A 34 -50.23 -14.63 7.11
C LYS A 34 -48.87 -14.68 7.82
N VAL A 35 -48.84 -14.30 9.10
CA VAL A 35 -47.64 -14.41 9.98
C VAL A 35 -47.85 -15.58 10.96
N THR A 36 -46.82 -16.38 11.15
CA THR A 36 -46.86 -17.51 12.09
C THR A 36 -45.68 -17.42 13.06
N VAL A 37 -45.98 -17.48 14.34
CA VAL A 37 -45.01 -17.80 15.40
C VAL A 37 -45.06 -19.31 15.62
N ASP A 38 -43.98 -19.99 15.28
CA ASP A 38 -43.88 -21.47 15.33
C ASP A 38 -43.12 -21.88 16.60
N GLY A 39 -43.86 -22.40 17.58
CA GLY A 39 -43.30 -22.83 18.86
C GLY A 39 -42.46 -24.11 18.82
N LYS A 40 -42.54 -24.90 17.73
CA LYS A 40 -41.68 -26.09 17.56
C LYS A 40 -40.29 -25.71 17.09
N THR A 41 -40.17 -24.68 16.24
CA THR A 41 -38.93 -24.25 15.61
C THR A 41 -38.37 -22.98 16.22
N GLY A 42 -39.18 -22.25 16.99
CA GLY A 42 -38.79 -20.92 17.52
C GLY A 42 -38.72 -19.82 16.45
N ILE A 43 -39.37 -20.02 15.30
CA ILE A 43 -39.27 -19.13 14.16
C ILE A 43 -40.53 -18.28 13.99
N ILE A 44 -40.39 -17.01 13.64
CA ILE A 44 -41.45 -16.16 13.12
C ILE A 44 -41.30 -16.11 11.60
N LYS A 45 -42.34 -16.47 10.84
CA LYS A 45 -42.36 -16.53 9.39
C LYS A 45 -43.59 -15.86 8.80
N GLY A 46 -43.50 -15.48 7.52
CA GLY A 46 -44.56 -14.79 6.78
C GLY A 46 -44.48 -13.27 6.84
N LEU A 47 -43.40 -12.71 7.37
CA LEU A 47 -43.12 -11.30 7.25
C LEU A 47 -42.84 -10.95 5.79
N THR A 48 -43.37 -9.83 5.30
CA THR A 48 -43.31 -9.42 3.88
C THR A 48 -42.21 -8.43 3.55
N ASN A 49 -41.55 -7.87 4.57
CA ASN A 49 -40.41 -6.94 4.44
C ASN A 49 -39.11 -7.69 4.14
N THR A 50 -38.96 -8.18 2.91
CA THR A 50 -37.83 -9.05 2.50
C THR A 50 -36.69 -8.31 1.82
N THR A 51 -36.88 -7.01 1.50
CA THR A 51 -35.87 -6.17 0.84
C THR A 51 -35.31 -5.14 1.79
N TRP A 52 -34.07 -4.76 1.59
CA TRP A 52 -33.40 -3.66 2.30
C TRP A 52 -32.86 -2.63 1.32
N ASP A 53 -33.22 -1.35 1.56
CA ASP A 53 -32.72 -0.21 0.79
C ASP A 53 -32.06 0.77 1.78
N PRO A 54 -30.75 1.09 1.61
CA PRO A 54 -30.04 1.99 2.51
C PRO A 54 -30.60 3.41 2.53
N ASN A 55 -31.38 3.79 1.51
CA ASN A 55 -31.96 5.14 1.37
C ASN A 55 -33.42 5.19 1.84
N ALA A 56 -34.03 4.05 2.18
CA ALA A 56 -35.41 4.03 2.63
C ALA A 56 -35.53 4.53 4.08
N THR A 57 -36.63 5.20 4.37
CA THR A 57 -37.03 5.52 5.75
C THR A 57 -37.74 4.31 6.34
N TYR A 58 -37.17 3.72 7.39
CA TYR A 58 -37.76 2.61 8.10
C TYR A 58 -38.53 3.08 9.34
N THR A 59 -39.68 2.48 9.58
CA THR A 59 -40.46 2.73 10.80
C THR A 59 -39.80 1.96 11.97
N GLY A 60 -39.50 2.68 13.06
CA GLY A 60 -38.94 2.07 14.26
C GLY A 60 -39.89 1.03 14.87
N GLY A 61 -39.33 -0.03 15.50
CA GLY A 61 -40.08 -1.06 16.19
C GLY A 61 -40.61 -2.19 15.29
N GLN A 62 -40.33 -2.20 14.00
CA GLN A 62 -40.64 -3.31 13.11
C GLN A 62 -39.54 -4.39 13.15
N ALA A 63 -39.97 -5.67 13.04
CA ALA A 63 -39.00 -6.77 12.91
C ALA A 63 -38.38 -6.78 11.51
N ALA A 64 -37.08 -7.02 11.45
CA ALA A 64 -36.37 -7.29 10.20
C ALA A 64 -36.41 -8.78 9.87
N THR A 65 -36.45 -9.12 8.58
CA THR A 65 -36.32 -10.49 8.12
C THR A 65 -34.86 -10.89 7.90
N GLN A 66 -34.60 -12.20 7.81
CA GLN A 66 -33.27 -12.73 7.46
C GLN A 66 -32.83 -12.28 6.05
N GLU A 67 -33.78 -12.13 5.11
CA GLU A 67 -33.54 -11.63 3.77
C GLU A 67 -33.08 -10.17 3.79
N GLN A 68 -33.70 -9.31 4.60
CA GLN A 68 -33.26 -7.93 4.79
C GLN A 68 -31.85 -7.87 5.38
N LEU A 69 -31.56 -8.66 6.41
CA LEU A 69 -30.23 -8.73 7.02
C LEU A 69 -29.19 -9.21 6.01
N LYS A 70 -29.49 -10.28 5.24
CA LYS A 70 -28.60 -10.78 4.18
C LYS A 70 -28.38 -9.72 3.10
N SER A 71 -29.43 -9.01 2.67
CA SER A 71 -29.33 -7.94 1.68
C SER A 71 -28.44 -6.79 2.18
N ALA A 72 -28.65 -6.35 3.42
CA ALA A 72 -27.82 -5.32 4.05
C ALA A 72 -26.35 -5.75 4.15
N GLY A 73 -26.10 -6.98 4.59
CA GLY A 73 -24.75 -7.57 4.66
C GLY A 73 -24.06 -7.61 3.30
N ASN A 74 -24.76 -8.07 2.26
CA ASN A 74 -24.20 -8.12 0.91
C ASN A 74 -23.89 -6.71 0.37
N GLN A 75 -24.77 -5.74 0.58
CA GLN A 75 -24.53 -4.36 0.14
C GLN A 75 -23.33 -3.74 0.86
N LEU A 76 -23.18 -3.97 2.17
CA LEU A 76 -22.03 -3.50 2.93
C LEU A 76 -20.72 -4.15 2.44
N THR A 77 -20.74 -5.46 2.20
CA THR A 77 -19.59 -6.20 1.64
C THR A 77 -19.18 -5.60 0.29
N THR A 78 -20.14 -5.41 -0.62
CA THR A 78 -19.90 -4.87 -1.96
C THR A 78 -19.48 -3.39 -1.93
N LYS A 79 -19.99 -2.60 -0.97
CA LYS A 79 -19.58 -1.20 -0.80
C LYS A 79 -18.08 -1.07 -0.51
N GLY A 80 -17.51 -2.02 0.23
CA GLY A 80 -16.08 -2.23 0.40
C GLY A 80 -15.24 -0.99 0.64
N LEU A 81 -14.01 -1.02 0.14
CA LEU A 81 -13.05 0.08 0.21
C LEU A 81 -12.50 0.42 -1.19
N ASN A 82 -12.16 1.69 -1.39
CA ASN A 82 -11.53 2.17 -2.60
C ASN A 82 -10.12 2.67 -2.29
N PHE A 83 -9.18 2.34 -3.16
CA PHE A 83 -7.77 2.74 -3.07
C PHE A 83 -7.36 3.44 -4.35
N ASN A 84 -6.62 4.53 -4.21
CA ASN A 84 -6.03 5.26 -5.32
C ASN A 84 -4.53 5.41 -5.11
N GLY A 85 -3.77 5.37 -6.20
CA GLY A 85 -2.40 5.85 -6.26
C GLY A 85 -2.33 7.21 -6.97
N ASN A 86 -1.12 7.73 -7.17
CA ASN A 86 -0.89 8.94 -7.96
C ASN A 86 -1.25 8.74 -9.43
N GLN A 87 -1.21 7.51 -9.93
CA GLN A 87 -1.57 7.12 -11.29
C GLN A 87 -2.32 5.79 -11.29
N GLY A 88 -3.03 5.52 -12.37
CA GLY A 88 -3.79 4.30 -12.55
C GLY A 88 -5.27 4.46 -12.19
N ALA A 89 -6.03 3.42 -12.47
CA ALA A 89 -7.45 3.37 -12.12
C ALA A 89 -7.65 3.09 -10.63
N LYS A 90 -8.72 3.63 -10.09
CA LYS A 90 -9.15 3.30 -8.72
C LYS A 90 -9.33 1.79 -8.55
N ILE A 91 -8.77 1.25 -7.49
CA ILE A 91 -8.91 -0.15 -7.10
C ILE A 91 -10.06 -0.25 -6.10
N HIS A 92 -11.11 -1.00 -6.45
CA HIS A 92 -12.18 -1.35 -5.55
C HIS A 92 -11.92 -2.74 -4.95
N LYS A 93 -12.14 -2.88 -3.64
CA LYS A 93 -12.08 -4.15 -2.90
C LYS A 93 -13.32 -4.30 -2.04
N ASN A 94 -14.01 -5.43 -2.17
CA ASN A 94 -15.07 -5.80 -1.25
C ASN A 94 -14.51 -6.05 0.14
N LEU A 95 -15.35 -5.98 1.17
CA LEU A 95 -14.92 -6.39 2.51
C LEU A 95 -14.59 -7.90 2.49
N GLY A 96 -13.41 -8.23 2.98
CA GLY A 96 -12.85 -9.59 2.95
C GLY A 96 -11.89 -9.85 1.77
N ASP A 97 -11.84 -8.99 0.75
CA ASP A 97 -10.88 -9.10 -0.34
C ASP A 97 -9.46 -8.72 0.10
N THR A 98 -8.46 -9.27 -0.57
CA THR A 98 -7.06 -8.93 -0.35
C THR A 98 -6.63 -7.79 -1.28
N LEU A 99 -6.04 -6.73 -0.72
CA LEU A 99 -5.29 -5.73 -1.46
C LEU A 99 -3.82 -6.18 -1.51
N LEU A 100 -3.29 -6.37 -2.73
CA LEU A 100 -1.88 -6.65 -2.93
C LEU A 100 -1.12 -5.35 -3.20
N VAL A 101 -0.14 -5.04 -2.34
CA VAL A 101 0.85 -3.97 -2.56
C VAL A 101 2.20 -4.65 -2.74
N LYS A 102 2.77 -4.53 -3.94
CA LYS A 102 4.03 -5.20 -4.26
C LYS A 102 4.90 -4.38 -5.20
N GLY A 103 6.21 -4.54 -5.07
CA GLY A 103 7.21 -4.10 -6.04
C GLY A 103 7.64 -5.25 -6.94
N SER A 104 8.63 -5.00 -7.80
CA SER A 104 9.23 -5.97 -8.70
C SER A 104 10.56 -6.55 -8.20
N LEU A 105 10.98 -6.23 -6.96
CA LEU A 105 12.18 -6.81 -6.37
C LEU A 105 12.00 -8.33 -6.24
N ASP A 106 13.02 -9.09 -6.64
CA ASP A 106 13.02 -10.55 -6.46
C ASP A 106 12.93 -10.92 -4.98
N ASN A 107 12.16 -11.96 -4.66
CA ASN A 107 11.93 -12.38 -3.27
C ASN A 107 13.20 -12.88 -2.56
N THR A 108 14.23 -13.28 -3.33
CA THR A 108 15.54 -13.71 -2.82
C THR A 108 16.52 -12.55 -2.66
N ALA A 109 16.21 -11.37 -3.23
CA ALA A 109 17.07 -10.21 -3.13
C ALA A 109 17.04 -9.63 -1.71
N ALA A 110 18.19 -9.18 -1.23
CA ALA A 110 18.28 -8.48 0.04
C ALA A 110 17.49 -7.17 -0.01
N ALA A 111 16.62 -6.96 0.96
CA ALA A 111 15.80 -5.75 1.08
C ALA A 111 16.02 -5.06 2.43
N SER A 112 15.81 -3.75 2.48
CA SER A 112 15.92 -2.94 3.68
C SER A 112 14.80 -1.91 3.74
N SER A 113 14.25 -1.71 4.92
CA SER A 113 13.28 -0.64 5.21
C SER A 113 13.90 0.66 5.75
N LYS A 114 15.24 0.74 5.85
CA LYS A 114 15.93 1.84 6.52
C LYS A 114 15.69 3.22 5.91
N ASN A 115 15.43 3.27 4.60
CA ASN A 115 15.30 4.53 3.86
C ASN A 115 13.86 4.92 3.57
N LEU A 116 12.90 4.05 3.93
CA LEU A 116 11.48 4.26 3.65
C LEU A 116 10.68 4.34 4.94
N ARG A 117 9.66 5.18 4.95
CA ARG A 117 8.61 5.18 5.95
C ARG A 117 7.27 5.53 5.32
N VAL A 118 6.19 5.14 5.97
CA VAL A 118 4.83 5.50 5.57
C VAL A 118 4.25 6.40 6.64
N ASP A 119 3.87 7.61 6.26
CA ASP A 119 3.23 8.58 7.13
C ASP A 119 1.73 8.68 6.82
N SER A 120 0.94 8.93 7.85
CA SER A 120 -0.50 9.21 7.73
C SER A 120 -0.71 10.73 7.79
N GLU A 121 -1.03 11.35 6.67
CA GLU A 121 -1.22 12.79 6.55
C GLU A 121 -2.48 13.10 5.73
N ASN A 122 -3.32 13.99 6.22
CA ASN A 122 -4.55 14.45 5.54
C ASN A 122 -5.48 13.32 5.04
N GLY A 123 -5.51 12.19 5.76
CA GLY A 123 -6.32 11.03 5.38
C GLY A 123 -5.68 10.14 4.31
N GLU A 124 -4.42 10.35 3.99
CA GLU A 124 -3.65 9.57 3.02
C GLU A 124 -2.50 8.82 3.71
N LEU A 125 -2.09 7.69 3.12
CA LEU A 125 -0.86 7.00 3.44
C LEU A 125 0.21 7.42 2.42
N ILE A 126 1.22 8.17 2.87
CA ILE A 126 2.27 8.72 2.03
C ILE A 126 3.56 7.93 2.24
N VAL A 127 4.05 7.30 1.18
CA VAL A 127 5.35 6.63 1.19
C VAL A 127 6.45 7.67 0.98
N LYS A 128 7.34 7.80 1.96
CA LYS A 128 8.46 8.77 1.94
C LYS A 128 9.79 8.04 1.92
N ILE A 129 10.73 8.59 1.15
CA ILE A 129 12.15 8.22 1.22
C ILE A 129 12.88 9.24 2.12
N SER A 130 13.89 8.80 2.85
CA SER A 130 14.76 9.68 3.64
C SER A 130 15.41 10.75 2.74
N GLU A 131 15.49 11.99 3.23
CA GLU A 131 16.28 13.06 2.56
C GLU A 131 17.77 12.72 2.51
N ASN A 132 18.25 11.93 3.48
CA ASN A 132 19.61 11.43 3.55
C ASN A 132 19.60 9.89 3.55
N PRO A 133 19.33 9.25 2.39
CA PRO A 133 19.25 7.79 2.32
C PRO A 133 20.63 7.17 2.50
N VAL A 134 20.70 6.08 3.26
CA VAL A 134 21.93 5.31 3.51
C VAL A 134 21.87 4.00 2.75
N PHE A 135 22.74 3.86 1.75
CA PHE A 135 22.90 2.65 0.97
C PHE A 135 24.27 2.00 1.24
N THR A 136 24.32 0.69 1.28
CA THR A 136 25.58 -0.05 1.32
C THR A 136 26.34 0.06 0.00
N THR A 137 25.57 0.05 -1.11
CA THR A 137 26.07 0.20 -2.47
C THR A 137 25.02 0.87 -3.31
N VAL A 138 25.43 1.83 -4.14
CA VAL A 138 24.61 2.38 -5.22
C VAL A 138 25.22 1.89 -6.53
N GLN A 139 24.41 1.26 -7.37
CA GLN A 139 24.84 0.75 -8.67
C GLN A 139 23.93 1.30 -9.76
N THR A 140 24.52 1.72 -10.87
CA THR A 140 23.82 2.00 -12.13
C THR A 140 24.40 1.12 -13.21
N GLY A 141 23.57 0.67 -14.16
CA GLY A 141 23.97 -0.28 -15.20
C GLY A 141 24.02 -1.73 -14.74
N GLU A 142 24.16 -2.62 -15.71
CA GLU A 142 24.19 -4.06 -15.51
C GLU A 142 25.62 -4.61 -15.44
N ALA A 143 25.76 -5.93 -15.26
CA ALA A 143 27.06 -6.58 -15.20
C ALA A 143 27.88 -6.31 -16.48
N GLY A 144 29.06 -5.75 -16.29
CA GLY A 144 29.98 -5.39 -17.38
C GLY A 144 30.10 -3.88 -17.62
N ASP A 145 28.99 -3.15 -17.72
CA ASP A 145 28.94 -1.71 -17.92
C ASP A 145 28.22 -1.05 -16.75
N ARG A 146 28.96 -0.68 -15.71
CA ARG A 146 28.34 -0.19 -14.46
C ARG A 146 29.20 0.86 -13.74
N LEU A 147 28.52 1.70 -12.99
CA LEU A 147 29.07 2.53 -11.93
C LEU A 147 28.67 1.95 -10.58
N ILE A 148 29.61 1.80 -9.69
CA ILE A 148 29.39 1.42 -8.29
C ILE A 148 29.94 2.50 -7.38
N VAL A 149 29.15 2.91 -6.38
CA VAL A 149 29.60 3.73 -5.24
C VAL A 149 29.29 2.96 -3.96
N ASN A 150 30.33 2.71 -3.18
CA ASN A 150 30.20 2.01 -1.90
C ASN A 150 31.26 2.55 -0.90
N LYS A 151 31.46 1.87 0.22
CA LYS A 151 32.44 2.26 1.25
C LYS A 151 33.89 2.30 0.76
N ASP A 152 34.22 1.56 -0.31
CA ASP A 152 35.59 1.48 -0.85
C ASP A 152 35.87 2.56 -1.90
N GLY A 153 34.85 3.26 -2.35
CA GLY A 153 34.94 4.35 -3.30
C GLY A 153 33.99 4.25 -4.49
N LEU A 154 34.40 4.89 -5.59
CA LEU A 154 33.67 4.92 -6.85
C LEU A 154 34.43 4.06 -7.87
N THR A 155 33.71 3.19 -8.60
CA THR A 155 34.27 2.32 -9.63
C THR A 155 33.41 2.38 -10.89
N ILE A 156 34.04 2.61 -12.05
CA ILE A 156 33.41 2.57 -13.37
C ILE A 156 34.02 1.39 -14.13
N THR A 157 33.19 0.45 -14.53
CA THR A 157 33.59 -0.72 -15.32
C THR A 157 32.85 -0.68 -16.65
N ASN A 158 33.58 -0.90 -17.75
CA ASN A 158 33.02 -1.06 -19.09
C ASN A 158 33.64 -2.29 -19.75
N VAL A 159 32.82 -3.07 -20.47
CA VAL A 159 33.32 -4.27 -21.17
C VAL A 159 34.47 -3.90 -22.12
N GLY A 160 35.55 -4.62 -22.04
CA GLY A 160 36.73 -4.46 -22.92
C GLY A 160 37.60 -3.21 -22.63
N LYS A 161 37.34 -2.50 -21.53
CA LYS A 161 38.12 -1.33 -21.10
C LYS A 161 38.68 -1.54 -19.71
N ALA A 162 39.78 -0.82 -19.40
CA ALA A 162 40.29 -0.81 -18.03
C ALA A 162 39.31 -0.10 -17.09
N THR A 163 39.25 -0.55 -15.86
CA THR A 163 38.42 0.03 -14.81
C THR A 163 38.99 1.39 -14.40
N VAL A 164 38.10 2.37 -14.22
CA VAL A 164 38.42 3.64 -13.59
C VAL A 164 37.93 3.61 -12.15
N SER A 165 38.73 4.05 -11.21
CA SER A 165 38.31 4.10 -9.79
C SER A 165 38.87 5.29 -9.03
N LEU A 166 38.09 5.76 -8.05
CA LEU A 166 38.48 6.72 -7.04
C LEU A 166 38.29 6.11 -5.67
N THR A 167 39.37 5.82 -4.98
CA THR A 167 39.38 5.14 -3.68
C THR A 167 40.24 5.90 -2.68
N GLU A 168 40.42 5.38 -1.46
CA GLU A 168 41.37 5.92 -0.49
C GLU A 168 42.82 5.97 -1.00
N LYS A 169 43.15 5.17 -2.03
CA LYS A 169 44.47 5.15 -2.69
C LYS A 169 44.64 6.19 -3.77
N GLY A 170 43.59 6.98 -4.04
CA GLY A 170 43.56 7.99 -5.08
C GLY A 170 42.79 7.59 -6.34
N LEU A 171 43.09 8.25 -7.44
CA LEU A 171 42.48 8.04 -8.76
C LEU A 171 43.30 7.05 -9.58
N ASP A 172 42.68 5.91 -9.95
CA ASP A 172 43.14 5.08 -11.05
C ASP A 172 42.32 5.42 -12.29
N ASN A 173 42.93 6.03 -13.29
CA ASN A 173 42.29 6.50 -14.50
C ASN A 173 42.15 5.42 -15.59
N GLY A 174 42.51 4.17 -15.32
CA GLY A 174 42.38 3.05 -16.26
C GLY A 174 43.17 3.26 -17.56
N ASN A 175 44.33 3.91 -17.49
CA ASN A 175 45.16 4.25 -18.64
C ASN A 175 44.48 5.15 -19.69
N ASN A 176 43.47 5.93 -19.28
CA ASN A 176 42.82 6.91 -20.13
C ASN A 176 43.57 8.28 -20.04
N GLN A 177 43.33 9.16 -21.02
CA GLN A 177 43.83 10.53 -20.96
C GLN A 177 43.04 11.33 -19.91
N ILE A 178 43.73 12.22 -19.17
CA ILE A 178 43.09 13.26 -18.38
C ILE A 178 43.12 14.54 -19.20
N VAL A 179 41.95 15.04 -19.57
CA VAL A 179 41.80 16.22 -20.44
C VAL A 179 41.27 17.41 -19.64
N ASN A 180 41.46 18.64 -20.20
CA ASN A 180 41.01 19.88 -19.57
C ASN A 180 41.67 20.16 -18.20
N VAL A 181 42.89 19.71 -18.02
CA VAL A 181 43.70 20.03 -16.85
C VAL A 181 44.20 21.45 -17.00
N ALA A 182 43.82 22.34 -16.09
CA ALA A 182 44.36 23.71 -16.05
C ALA A 182 45.87 23.69 -15.78
N SER A 183 46.57 24.79 -16.11
CA SER A 183 47.97 24.92 -15.78
C SER A 183 48.22 24.74 -14.28
N GLY A 184 49.11 23.83 -13.92
CA GLY A 184 49.58 23.64 -12.54
C GLY A 184 50.56 24.73 -12.10
N LEU A 185 51.14 25.47 -13.05
CA LEU A 185 52.09 26.54 -12.82
C LEU A 185 51.40 27.89 -12.71
N THR A 186 50.35 27.98 -11.89
CA THR A 186 49.60 29.23 -11.66
C THR A 186 49.47 29.49 -10.16
N LYS A 187 49.83 30.68 -9.71
CA LYS A 187 49.68 31.18 -8.34
C LYS A 187 48.91 32.51 -8.34
N ASN A 188 47.75 32.54 -7.65
CA ASN A 188 46.89 33.73 -7.60
C ASN A 188 46.51 34.29 -8.99
N GLY A 189 46.27 33.41 -9.98
CA GLY A 189 45.93 33.81 -11.34
C GLY A 189 47.10 34.21 -12.22
N ASN A 190 48.35 34.26 -11.70
CA ASN A 190 49.55 34.57 -12.44
C ASN A 190 50.35 33.33 -12.77
N LYS A 191 50.97 33.30 -13.93
CA LYS A 191 51.88 32.23 -14.33
C LYS A 191 53.12 32.22 -13.42
N VAL A 192 53.60 31.03 -13.07
CA VAL A 192 54.79 30.76 -12.29
C VAL A 192 55.74 29.93 -13.15
N GLU A 193 57.02 30.31 -13.21
CA GLU A 193 58.00 29.45 -13.85
C GLU A 193 58.25 28.18 -13.02
N LEU A 194 58.55 27.05 -13.66
CA LEU A 194 58.74 25.77 -12.97
C LEU A 194 59.82 25.86 -11.88
N LYS A 195 60.93 26.58 -12.15
CA LYS A 195 62.04 26.81 -11.20
C LYS A 195 61.60 27.59 -9.95
N ASP A 196 60.55 28.40 -10.05
CA ASP A 196 60.02 29.26 -8.98
C ASP A 196 58.76 28.67 -8.31
N ALA A 197 58.41 27.43 -8.68
CA ALA A 197 57.26 26.72 -8.07
C ALA A 197 57.56 26.45 -6.60
N GLU A 198 56.63 26.83 -5.70
CA GLU A 198 56.77 26.67 -4.26
C GLU A 198 55.40 26.39 -3.60
N GLY A 199 55.42 25.89 -2.38
CA GLY A 199 54.22 25.68 -1.57
C GLY A 199 53.20 24.79 -2.29
N ASN A 200 51.93 25.20 -2.35
CA ASN A 200 50.85 24.44 -2.96
C ASN A 200 51.02 24.19 -4.47
N THR A 201 51.79 25.02 -5.17
CA THR A 201 52.06 24.84 -6.61
C THR A 201 52.80 23.54 -6.89
N LEU A 202 53.63 23.06 -5.94
CA LEU A 202 54.37 21.79 -6.05
C LEU A 202 53.48 20.57 -6.04
N THR A 203 52.23 20.68 -5.61
CA THR A 203 51.28 19.57 -5.56
C THR A 203 50.24 19.59 -6.68
N ASN A 204 50.33 20.58 -7.57
CA ASN A 204 49.43 20.70 -8.71
C ASN A 204 49.82 19.72 -9.83
N ALA A 205 48.79 19.19 -10.55
CA ALA A 205 49.06 18.49 -11.80
C ALA A 205 49.52 19.52 -12.87
N VAL A 206 50.48 19.14 -13.69
CA VAL A 206 50.90 19.93 -14.87
C VAL A 206 50.29 19.34 -16.13
N ASN A 207 49.98 20.19 -17.10
CA ASN A 207 49.52 19.78 -18.42
C ASN A 207 50.66 19.88 -19.45
N VAL A 208 50.42 19.43 -20.68
CA VAL A 208 51.43 19.44 -21.76
C VAL A 208 51.87 20.89 -22.11
N GLY A 209 50.95 21.87 -21.93
CA GLY A 209 51.28 23.28 -22.11
C GLY A 209 52.32 23.76 -21.11
N ASP A 210 52.19 23.40 -19.85
CA ASP A 210 53.15 23.74 -18.79
C ASP A 210 54.55 23.17 -19.08
N LEU A 211 54.61 21.92 -19.55
CA LEU A 211 55.87 21.26 -19.91
C LEU A 211 56.50 21.84 -21.16
N LYS A 212 55.73 22.35 -22.10
CA LYS A 212 56.25 22.97 -23.33
C LYS A 212 56.90 24.32 -23.07
N GLU A 213 56.45 25.02 -22.05
CA GLU A 213 56.89 26.35 -21.67
C GLU A 213 57.92 26.36 -20.52
N ALA A 214 58.22 25.18 -19.94
CA ALA A 214 59.23 24.99 -18.93
C ALA A 214 60.60 24.78 -19.58
#